data_f5e42887f75bc4ef1bd689513f540687
#
_entry.id   f5e42887f75bc4ef1bd689513f540687
#
_cell.length_a   1.000
_cell.length_b   1.000
_cell.length_c   1.000
_cell.angle_alpha   90.00
_cell.angle_beta   90.00
_cell.angle_gamma   90.00
#
_symmetry.space_group_name_H-M   'P 1'
#
loop_
_entity.id
_entity.type
_entity.pdbx_description
1 polymer ?
#
loop_
_entity_poly.entity_id
_entity_poly.type
_entity_poly.pdbx_seq_one_letter_code
_entity_poly.pdbx_strand_id
1 'polypeptide(L)'
;MTGGDGVVVRTVLDTGAGKAGAADQGLRRRLVEVSPGARFEGAVGPGGELWFVLAGTGRMTPGSGPQLAVRSDTGLWLPPGTAYSLQGGDPGPLRLDSVRLPAGPADPASSAARDGNAAPVQGPAPDAAAAPDAAAVPGAAAVPGAAAVPGAGAAPRRSELRDCAVQVTGDRRFRVLFGPGSGCDAATQFVGEIPPGRAPQHSHPYDEVVLVLEGTGVLHAGPVDQPLAPGSCVHLPPGQAHCLENTGSSTLRVLGVFHPGGSPAAKQSGSSAADG
;
A
#
# COMPACT_ATOMS: atom_id res chain seq x y z
N MET A 1 15.52 3.30 -16.22
CA MET A 1 15.90 1.88 -16.39
C MET A 1 15.30 1.44 -17.71
N THR A 2 16.12 1.12 -18.67
CA THR A 2 15.70 0.53 -19.95
C THR A 2 15.45 -0.94 -19.69
N GLY A 3 14.19 -1.37 -19.83
CA GLY A 3 13.87 -2.80 -19.86
C GLY A 3 14.59 -3.43 -21.05
N GLY A 4 15.17 -4.62 -20.84
CA GLY A 4 15.64 -5.46 -21.94
C GLY A 4 14.49 -5.84 -22.87
N ASP A 5 14.78 -6.47 -24.00
CA ASP A 5 13.75 -6.95 -24.92
C ASP A 5 12.66 -7.74 -24.17
N GLY A 6 11.40 -7.32 -24.34
CA GLY A 6 10.24 -7.95 -23.69
C GLY A 6 9.90 -7.45 -22.28
N VAL A 7 10.49 -6.35 -21.81
CA VAL A 7 10.13 -5.72 -20.52
C VAL A 7 9.64 -4.29 -20.73
N VAL A 8 8.45 -3.98 -20.21
CA VAL A 8 7.89 -2.62 -20.22
C VAL A 8 7.71 -2.16 -18.78
N VAL A 9 8.26 -0.99 -18.43
CA VAL A 9 8.10 -0.35 -17.11
C VAL A 9 7.51 1.03 -17.32
N ARG A 10 6.35 1.28 -16.72
CA ARG A 10 5.66 2.57 -16.76
C ARG A 10 5.42 3.10 -15.35
N THR A 11 5.99 4.26 -15.04
CA THR A 11 5.62 5.00 -13.81
C THR A 11 4.23 5.60 -14.00
N VAL A 12 3.32 5.27 -13.10
CA VAL A 12 1.93 5.75 -13.13
C VAL A 12 1.64 6.76 -12.03
N LEU A 13 2.50 6.81 -11.01
CA LEU A 13 2.41 7.78 -9.93
C LEU A 13 3.78 8.02 -9.30
N ASP A 14 4.09 9.28 -8.98
CA ASP A 14 5.30 9.69 -8.24
C ASP A 14 4.97 10.89 -7.36
N THR A 15 4.81 10.67 -6.04
CA THR A 15 4.45 11.73 -5.09
C THR A 15 5.62 12.64 -4.73
N GLY A 16 6.85 12.25 -5.10
CA GLY A 16 8.08 13.04 -4.94
C GLY A 16 8.43 13.88 -6.18
N ALA A 17 7.70 13.74 -7.28
CA ALA A 17 8.01 14.43 -8.52
C ALA A 17 7.95 15.97 -8.34
N GLY A 18 8.96 16.66 -8.87
CA GLY A 18 9.05 18.13 -8.82
C GLY A 18 9.65 18.72 -7.55
N LYS A 19 10.01 17.93 -6.55
CA LYS A 19 10.72 18.41 -5.35
C LYS A 19 12.22 18.29 -5.57
N ALA A 20 12.97 19.39 -5.48
CA ALA A 20 14.44 19.40 -5.63
C ALA A 20 15.09 18.49 -4.57
N GLY A 21 15.93 17.54 -4.98
CA GLY A 21 16.60 16.58 -4.10
C GLY A 21 15.75 15.41 -3.61
N ALA A 22 14.52 15.23 -4.11
CA ALA A 22 13.52 14.33 -3.56
C ALA A 22 13.32 13.01 -4.33
N ALA A 23 14.28 12.59 -5.14
CA ALA A 23 14.15 11.39 -5.99
C ALA A 23 13.74 10.11 -5.22
N ASP A 24 13.99 10.06 -3.90
CA ASP A 24 13.66 8.92 -3.03
C ASP A 24 12.79 9.32 -1.81
N GLN A 25 12.13 10.49 -1.85
CA GLN A 25 11.33 10.99 -0.71
C GLN A 25 9.81 10.83 -0.88
N GLY A 26 9.35 10.23 -1.96
CA GLY A 26 7.95 10.00 -2.25
C GLY A 26 7.64 8.54 -2.56
N LEU A 27 6.36 8.20 -2.50
CA LEU A 27 5.87 6.93 -3.04
C LEU A 27 5.96 6.95 -4.56
N ARG A 28 6.51 5.90 -5.16
CA ARG A 28 6.55 5.74 -6.61
C ARG A 28 5.89 4.43 -7.01
N ARG A 29 4.78 4.53 -7.77
CA ARG A 29 4.08 3.37 -8.31
C ARG A 29 4.43 3.17 -9.78
N ARG A 30 4.72 1.92 -10.13
CA ARG A 30 5.04 1.49 -11.49
C ARG A 30 4.21 0.27 -11.86
N LEU A 31 3.79 0.23 -13.12
CA LEU A 31 3.29 -0.99 -13.74
C LEU A 31 4.43 -1.61 -14.55
N VAL A 32 4.68 -2.89 -14.32
CA VAL A 32 5.73 -3.65 -14.98
C VAL A 32 5.09 -4.81 -15.74
N GLU A 33 5.46 -4.95 -17.01
CA GLU A 33 5.09 -6.09 -17.84
C GLU A 33 6.34 -6.81 -18.31
N VAL A 34 6.39 -8.13 -18.11
CA VAL A 34 7.50 -8.98 -18.47
C VAL A 34 6.98 -10.09 -19.38
N SER A 35 7.37 -10.07 -20.64
CA SER A 35 6.98 -11.07 -21.62
C SER A 35 7.46 -12.48 -21.22
N PRO A 36 6.83 -13.56 -21.72
CA PRO A 36 7.29 -14.91 -21.48
C PRO A 36 8.77 -15.08 -21.82
N GLY A 37 9.53 -15.66 -20.89
CA GLY A 37 10.98 -15.87 -21.04
C GLY A 37 11.85 -14.62 -20.82
N ALA A 38 11.31 -13.42 -20.92
CA ALA A 38 12.06 -12.18 -20.65
C ALA A 38 12.43 -12.05 -19.17
N ARG A 39 13.48 -11.27 -18.89
CA ARG A 39 13.98 -11.02 -17.53
C ARG A 39 13.97 -9.52 -17.22
N PHE A 40 13.51 -9.20 -16.03
CA PHE A 40 13.58 -7.89 -15.42
C PHE A 40 14.46 -7.96 -14.17
N GLU A 41 15.59 -7.27 -14.20
CA GLU A 41 16.58 -7.31 -13.13
C GLU A 41 16.79 -5.91 -12.54
N GLY A 42 17.16 -5.87 -11.27
CA GLY A 42 17.41 -4.62 -10.58
C GLY A 42 17.72 -4.80 -9.11
N ALA A 43 17.74 -3.66 -8.44
CA ALA A 43 17.86 -3.59 -6.98
C ALA A 43 16.81 -2.64 -6.41
N VAL A 44 16.31 -3.02 -5.26
CA VAL A 44 15.33 -2.26 -4.48
C VAL A 44 16.01 -1.03 -3.85
N GLY A 45 15.33 0.11 -3.89
CA GLY A 45 15.79 1.33 -3.27
C GLY A 45 15.82 1.28 -1.74
N PRO A 46 16.30 2.37 -1.10
CA PRO A 46 16.55 2.39 0.35
C PRO A 46 15.30 2.27 1.24
N GLY A 47 14.09 2.54 0.72
CA GLY A 47 12.84 2.39 1.49
C GLY A 47 12.20 1.02 1.37
N GLY A 48 12.69 0.17 0.47
CA GLY A 48 12.01 -1.09 0.16
C GLY A 48 10.97 -0.95 -0.95
N GLU A 49 10.37 -2.08 -1.35
CA GLU A 49 9.40 -2.10 -2.45
C GLU A 49 8.34 -3.18 -2.23
N LEU A 50 7.07 -2.83 -2.42
CA LEU A 50 5.93 -3.73 -2.39
C LEU A 50 5.49 -4.03 -3.81
N TRP A 51 5.40 -5.32 -4.15
CA TRP A 51 4.91 -5.79 -5.44
C TRP A 51 3.59 -6.54 -5.28
N PHE A 52 2.73 -6.44 -6.30
CA PHE A 52 1.52 -7.24 -6.41
C PHE A 52 1.33 -7.70 -7.84
N VAL A 53 1.20 -9.01 -8.03
CA VAL A 53 1.01 -9.59 -9.36
C VAL A 53 -0.44 -9.41 -9.79
N LEU A 54 -0.64 -8.63 -10.84
CA LEU A 54 -1.95 -8.32 -11.42
C LEU A 54 -2.44 -9.43 -12.34
N ALA A 55 -1.54 -10.04 -13.12
CA ALA A 55 -1.87 -11.10 -14.07
C ALA A 55 -0.63 -11.90 -14.48
N GLY A 56 -0.86 -13.10 -14.98
CA GLY A 56 0.19 -13.98 -15.50
C GLY A 56 0.91 -14.77 -14.39
N THR A 57 1.98 -15.41 -14.78
CA THR A 57 2.85 -16.23 -13.92
C THR A 57 4.31 -15.87 -14.16
N GLY A 58 5.16 -16.19 -13.20
CA GLY A 58 6.59 -15.97 -13.34
C GLY A 58 7.40 -16.54 -12.18
N ARG A 59 8.66 -16.21 -12.18
CA ARG A 59 9.62 -16.59 -11.13
C ARG A 59 10.44 -15.41 -10.72
N MET A 60 10.51 -15.15 -9.45
CA MET A 60 11.35 -14.10 -8.86
C MET A 60 12.45 -14.73 -8.02
N THR A 61 13.69 -14.31 -8.27
CA THR A 61 14.87 -14.72 -7.50
C THR A 61 15.40 -13.51 -6.76
N PRO A 62 15.31 -13.45 -5.42
CA PRO A 62 15.85 -12.35 -4.63
C PRO A 62 17.33 -12.60 -4.33
N GLY A 63 18.23 -11.78 -4.89
CA GLY A 63 19.67 -11.92 -4.68
C GLY A 63 20.17 -13.35 -4.91
N SER A 64 20.80 -13.92 -3.88
CA SER A 64 21.23 -15.33 -3.84
C SER A 64 20.19 -16.26 -3.19
N GLY A 65 19.01 -15.75 -2.87
CA GLY A 65 17.94 -16.52 -2.22
C GLY A 65 17.25 -17.52 -3.16
N PRO A 66 16.36 -18.36 -2.60
CA PRO A 66 15.60 -19.32 -3.37
C PRO A 66 14.67 -18.63 -4.36
N GLN A 67 14.43 -19.28 -5.49
CA GLN A 67 13.48 -18.83 -6.49
C GLN A 67 12.05 -18.98 -5.97
N LEU A 68 11.25 -17.92 -6.08
CA LEU A 68 9.86 -17.82 -5.69
C LEU A 68 8.98 -17.86 -6.94
N ALA A 69 8.03 -18.80 -7.00
CA ALA A 69 6.98 -18.77 -8.01
C ALA A 69 6.01 -17.63 -7.68
N VAL A 70 5.62 -16.86 -8.69
CA VAL A 70 4.65 -15.76 -8.56
C VAL A 70 3.53 -15.93 -9.60
N ARG A 71 2.33 -15.52 -9.23
CA ARG A 71 1.12 -15.57 -10.07
C ARG A 71 0.15 -14.47 -9.65
N SER A 72 -0.95 -14.31 -10.36
CA SER A 72 -2.00 -13.35 -9.99
C SER A 72 -2.35 -13.45 -8.51
N ASP A 73 -2.57 -12.29 -7.87
CA ASP A 73 -2.87 -12.14 -6.44
C ASP A 73 -1.73 -12.57 -5.48
N THR A 74 -0.49 -12.63 -5.98
CA THR A 74 0.71 -12.77 -5.14
C THR A 74 1.26 -11.40 -4.80
N GLY A 75 1.41 -11.12 -3.50
CA GLY A 75 2.18 -9.99 -2.98
C GLY A 75 3.61 -10.37 -2.67
N LEU A 76 4.54 -9.42 -2.82
CA LEU A 76 5.94 -9.54 -2.44
C LEU A 76 6.36 -8.28 -1.67
N TRP A 77 7.00 -8.48 -0.53
CA TRP A 77 7.76 -7.44 0.15
C TRP A 77 9.25 -7.66 -0.13
N LEU A 78 9.88 -6.68 -0.73
CA LEU A 78 11.31 -6.66 -1.02
C LEU A 78 11.98 -5.61 -0.12
N PRO A 79 12.75 -6.02 0.88
CA PRO A 79 13.47 -5.10 1.75
C PRO A 79 14.48 -4.23 1.00
N PRO A 80 14.92 -3.11 1.61
CA PRO A 80 15.93 -2.23 1.05
C PRO A 80 17.18 -2.98 0.58
N GLY A 81 17.71 -2.58 -0.58
CA GLY A 81 18.95 -3.15 -1.14
C GLY A 81 18.81 -4.56 -1.73
N THR A 82 17.62 -5.18 -1.69
CA THR A 82 17.40 -6.49 -2.30
C THR A 82 17.67 -6.44 -3.80
N ALA A 83 18.65 -7.16 -4.29
CA ALA A 83 18.80 -7.43 -5.72
C ALA A 83 17.75 -8.46 -6.15
N TYR A 84 17.25 -8.37 -7.37
CA TYR A 84 16.25 -9.31 -7.88
C TYR A 84 16.41 -9.60 -9.36
N SER A 85 15.97 -10.79 -9.75
CA SER A 85 15.73 -11.18 -11.14
C SER A 85 14.32 -11.75 -11.24
N LEU A 86 13.48 -11.15 -12.06
CA LEU A 86 12.09 -11.55 -12.32
C LEU A 86 12.00 -12.07 -13.75
N GLN A 87 11.53 -13.29 -13.94
CA GLN A 87 11.32 -13.91 -15.24
C GLN A 87 9.83 -14.12 -15.51
N GLY A 88 9.36 -13.67 -16.68
CA GLY A 88 7.99 -13.95 -17.14
C GLY A 88 7.82 -15.43 -17.49
N GLY A 89 6.67 -15.98 -17.14
CA GLY A 89 6.25 -17.36 -17.46
C GLY A 89 5.24 -17.41 -18.59
N ASP A 90 4.89 -18.63 -19.02
CA ASP A 90 3.87 -18.88 -20.03
C ASP A 90 2.46 -19.00 -19.41
N PRO A 91 1.36 -18.81 -20.20
CA PRO A 91 1.34 -18.54 -21.66
C PRO A 91 1.33 -17.04 -22.02
N GLY A 92 1.29 -16.10 -21.08
CA GLY A 92 1.18 -14.68 -21.36
C GLY A 92 2.09 -13.83 -20.48
N PRO A 93 2.12 -12.50 -20.68
CA PRO A 93 3.00 -11.63 -19.92
C PRO A 93 2.65 -11.62 -18.44
N LEU A 94 3.69 -11.62 -17.62
CA LEU A 94 3.58 -11.32 -16.21
C LEU A 94 3.40 -9.81 -16.05
N ARG A 95 2.30 -9.40 -15.40
CA ARG A 95 2.02 -8.00 -15.08
C ARG A 95 2.01 -7.80 -13.58
N LEU A 96 2.74 -6.81 -13.11
CA LEU A 96 2.76 -6.49 -11.69
C LEU A 96 2.70 -4.98 -11.44
N ASP A 97 2.11 -4.65 -10.32
CA ASP A 97 2.20 -3.36 -9.65
C ASP A 97 3.41 -3.36 -8.71
N SER A 98 4.17 -2.28 -8.71
CA SER A 98 5.33 -2.09 -7.87
C SER A 98 5.25 -0.73 -7.21
N VAL A 99 5.24 -0.69 -5.87
CA VAL A 99 5.27 0.54 -5.09
C VAL A 99 6.59 0.62 -4.34
N ARG A 100 7.45 1.57 -4.76
CA ARG A 100 8.68 1.91 -4.05
C ARG A 100 8.34 2.86 -2.91
N LEU A 101 8.86 2.54 -1.73
CA LEU A 101 8.72 3.38 -0.55
C LEU A 101 9.83 4.43 -0.48
N PRO A 102 9.58 5.60 0.14
CA PRO A 102 10.60 6.61 0.34
C PRO A 102 11.74 6.11 1.22
N ALA A 103 12.92 6.71 1.05
CA ALA A 103 14.06 6.49 1.93
C ALA A 103 13.83 7.17 3.29
N GLY A 104 14.16 6.47 4.36
CA GLY A 104 14.09 6.99 5.72
C GLY A 104 13.08 6.26 6.61
N PRO A 105 13.13 6.48 7.94
CA PRO A 105 12.14 5.94 8.84
C PRO A 105 10.75 6.49 8.49
N ALA A 106 9.75 5.64 8.51
CA ALA A 106 8.36 6.04 8.52
C ALA A 106 8.09 6.75 9.87
N ASP A 107 8.37 8.04 9.97
CA ASP A 107 8.11 8.84 11.16
C ASP A 107 6.72 9.45 11.03
N PRO A 108 5.73 8.99 11.81
CA PRO A 108 4.39 9.57 11.80
C PRO A 108 4.39 11.07 12.17
N ALA A 109 5.39 11.56 12.91
CA ALA A 109 5.55 12.97 13.22
C ALA A 109 6.04 13.80 12.01
N SER A 110 6.71 13.20 11.02
CA SER A 110 7.21 13.87 9.82
C SER A 110 6.10 14.24 8.83
N SER A 111 4.94 13.58 8.88
CA SER A 111 3.80 13.91 8.01
C SER A 111 3.10 15.22 8.44
N ALA A 112 3.06 15.50 9.75
CA ALA A 112 2.43 16.72 10.29
C ALA A 112 3.29 17.99 10.13
N ALA A 113 4.60 17.85 9.87
CA ALA A 113 5.52 18.99 9.75
C ALA A 113 5.60 19.59 8.32
N ARG A 114 4.88 19.06 7.35
CA ARG A 114 4.99 19.50 5.94
C ARG A 114 4.04 20.62 5.54
N ASP A 115 3.04 20.94 6.38
CA ASP A 115 2.15 22.10 6.19
C ASP A 115 2.48 23.20 7.24
N GLY A 116 3.71 23.70 7.20
CA GLY A 116 4.15 24.79 8.04
C GLY A 116 3.51 26.11 7.64
N ASN A 117 2.39 26.45 8.22
CA ASN A 117 2.08 27.81 8.68
C ASN A 117 0.81 27.85 9.54
N ALA A 118 0.90 27.47 10.81
CA ALA A 118 -0.06 27.91 11.83
C ALA A 118 0.68 28.08 13.15
N ALA A 119 0.69 29.33 13.64
CA ALA A 119 1.25 29.68 14.94
C ALA A 119 0.49 29.02 16.10
N PRO A 120 1.14 28.70 17.24
CA PRO A 120 0.49 28.01 18.34
C PRO A 120 -0.45 28.93 19.09
N VAL A 121 -1.74 28.54 19.14
CA VAL A 121 -2.69 29.14 20.11
C VAL A 121 -2.62 28.31 21.38
N GLN A 122 -2.09 28.89 22.45
CA GLN A 122 -2.14 28.34 23.79
C GLN A 122 -3.56 28.50 24.37
N GLY A 123 -4.24 27.40 24.69
CA GLY A 123 -5.44 27.35 25.51
C GLY A 123 -5.23 26.41 26.69
N PRO A 124 -5.89 26.64 27.85
CA PRO A 124 -5.57 25.96 29.12
C PRO A 124 -6.05 24.50 29.14
N ALA A 125 -5.28 23.66 29.84
CA ALA A 125 -5.53 22.24 30.04
C ALA A 125 -6.84 21.99 30.83
N PRO A 126 -7.65 20.98 30.45
CA PRO A 126 -8.67 20.42 31.34
C PRO A 126 -8.16 19.17 32.07
N ASP A 127 -8.65 19.04 33.30
CA ASP A 127 -8.38 18.02 34.30
C ASP A 127 -8.62 16.58 33.84
N ALA A 128 -7.80 15.68 34.39
CA ALA A 128 -7.87 14.23 34.20
C ALA A 128 -9.10 13.63 34.87
N ALA A 129 -9.94 12.95 34.09
CA ALA A 129 -10.95 12.01 34.58
C ALA A 129 -10.69 10.63 33.96
N ALA A 130 -10.64 9.63 34.86
CA ALA A 130 -10.30 8.24 34.57
C ALA A 130 -11.26 7.56 33.60
N ALA A 131 -10.71 6.80 32.62
CA ALA A 131 -11.45 5.92 31.74
C ALA A 131 -11.56 4.50 32.34
N PRO A 132 -12.69 3.80 32.14
CA PRO A 132 -12.83 2.41 32.59
C PRO A 132 -12.19 1.41 31.63
N ASP A 133 -11.73 0.30 32.22
CA ASP A 133 -11.10 -0.87 31.62
C ASP A 133 -11.73 -1.37 30.31
N ALA A 134 -10.91 -1.49 29.26
CA ALA A 134 -11.24 -2.22 28.05
C ALA A 134 -10.72 -3.65 28.17
N ALA A 135 -11.65 -4.62 28.17
CA ALA A 135 -11.36 -6.04 28.20
C ALA A 135 -10.51 -6.49 26.99
N ALA A 136 -9.44 -7.21 27.27
CA ALA A 136 -8.54 -7.81 26.31
C ALA A 136 -9.24 -8.92 25.53
N VAL A 137 -9.15 -8.88 24.19
CA VAL A 137 -9.53 -9.96 23.29
C VAL A 137 -8.34 -10.93 23.19
N PRO A 138 -8.51 -12.26 23.32
CA PRO A 138 -7.39 -13.21 23.32
C PRO A 138 -6.74 -13.31 21.96
N GLY A 139 -5.39 -13.38 22.00
CA GLY A 139 -4.51 -13.27 20.87
C GLY A 139 -4.60 -14.39 19.84
N ALA A 140 -4.36 -14.02 18.61
CA ALA A 140 -4.04 -14.95 17.54
C ALA A 140 -2.68 -15.61 17.84
N ALA A 141 -2.65 -16.93 17.76
CA ALA A 141 -1.46 -17.73 18.01
C ALA A 141 -0.33 -17.36 17.04
N ALA A 142 0.81 -16.98 17.60
CA ALA A 142 2.03 -16.74 16.85
C ALA A 142 2.59 -18.07 16.31
N VAL A 143 2.83 -18.13 15.01
CA VAL A 143 3.62 -19.20 14.38
C VAL A 143 5.08 -18.97 14.80
N PRO A 144 5.83 -19.97 15.30
CA PRO A 144 7.20 -19.77 15.77
C PRO A 144 8.11 -19.36 14.60
N GLY A 145 8.57 -18.12 14.63
CA GLY A 145 9.55 -17.59 13.70
C GLY A 145 10.96 -18.02 14.08
N ALA A 146 11.74 -18.44 13.09
CA ALA A 146 13.17 -18.65 13.23
C ALA A 146 13.84 -17.36 13.73
N ALA A 147 14.70 -17.47 14.74
CA ALA A 147 15.44 -16.37 15.33
C ALA A 147 16.27 -15.63 14.25
N ALA A 148 16.04 -14.33 14.11
CA ALA A 148 16.79 -13.48 13.18
C ALA A 148 18.22 -13.28 13.70
N VAL A 149 19.21 -13.57 12.86
CA VAL A 149 20.61 -13.26 13.09
C VAL A 149 20.80 -11.74 12.94
N PRO A 150 21.34 -11.00 13.92
CA PRO A 150 21.57 -9.58 13.83
C PRO A 150 22.59 -9.27 12.71
N GLY A 151 22.20 -8.46 11.71
CA GLY A 151 23.06 -8.02 10.61
C GLY A 151 22.77 -8.60 9.23
N ALA A 152 21.94 -9.62 9.10
CA ALA A 152 21.39 -10.02 7.81
C ALA A 152 20.18 -9.14 7.50
N GLY A 153 20.17 -8.42 6.39
CA GLY A 153 19.01 -7.66 5.90
C GLY A 153 17.78 -8.56 5.90
N ALA A 154 16.61 -7.98 6.20
CA ALA A 154 15.36 -8.75 6.22
C ALA A 154 15.18 -9.51 4.91
N ALA A 155 14.79 -10.80 4.97
CA ALA A 155 14.56 -11.59 3.78
C ALA A 155 13.28 -11.13 3.05
N PRO A 156 13.26 -11.19 1.70
CA PRO A 156 12.06 -10.99 0.93
C PRO A 156 10.93 -11.91 1.40
N ARG A 157 9.71 -11.38 1.40
CA ARG A 157 8.52 -12.11 1.85
C ARG A 157 7.50 -12.21 0.73
N ARG A 158 6.80 -13.33 0.71
CA ARG A 158 5.71 -13.61 -0.23
C ARG A 158 4.41 -13.86 0.53
N SER A 159 3.31 -13.31 0.04
CA SER A 159 1.97 -13.50 0.56
C SER A 159 1.01 -13.80 -0.58
N GLU A 160 0.15 -14.78 -0.43
CA GLU A 160 -0.94 -15.05 -1.36
C GLU A 160 -2.22 -14.42 -0.82
N LEU A 161 -2.91 -13.64 -1.64
CA LEU A 161 -4.12 -12.94 -1.19
C LEU A 161 -5.20 -13.89 -0.63
N ARG A 162 -5.35 -15.06 -1.24
CA ARG A 162 -6.32 -16.09 -0.81
C ARG A 162 -6.05 -16.63 0.59
N ASP A 163 -4.79 -16.60 1.04
CA ASP A 163 -4.36 -17.11 2.35
C ASP A 163 -4.45 -16.02 3.43
N CYS A 164 -4.68 -14.76 3.04
CA CYS A 164 -4.87 -13.65 3.97
C CYS A 164 -6.28 -13.67 4.57
N ALA A 165 -6.38 -13.41 5.87
CA ALA A 165 -7.67 -13.33 6.56
C ALA A 165 -8.51 -12.17 6.01
N VAL A 166 -9.80 -12.44 5.79
CA VAL A 166 -10.77 -11.39 5.44
C VAL A 166 -11.06 -10.58 6.70
N GLN A 167 -10.93 -9.28 6.59
CA GLN A 167 -11.33 -8.32 7.62
C GLN A 167 -12.50 -7.49 7.08
N VAL A 168 -13.34 -6.98 7.99
CA VAL A 168 -14.55 -6.22 7.65
C VAL A 168 -14.54 -4.89 8.37
N THR A 169 -14.88 -3.82 7.66
CA THR A 169 -15.14 -2.51 8.26
C THR A 169 -16.38 -1.89 7.59
N GLY A 170 -17.46 -1.73 8.36
CA GLY A 170 -18.78 -1.40 7.80
C GLY A 170 -19.24 -2.49 6.83
N ASP A 171 -19.57 -2.10 5.61
CA ASP A 171 -19.98 -2.97 4.51
C ASP A 171 -18.81 -3.44 3.62
N ARG A 172 -17.60 -2.97 3.87
CA ARG A 172 -16.39 -3.25 3.08
C ARG A 172 -15.60 -4.41 3.65
N ARG A 173 -14.95 -5.15 2.76
CA ARG A 173 -14.01 -6.21 3.10
C ARG A 173 -12.62 -5.84 2.63
N PHE A 174 -11.61 -6.33 3.34
CA PHE A 174 -10.22 -6.18 2.89
C PHE A 174 -9.36 -7.34 3.40
N ARG A 175 -8.23 -7.54 2.72
CA ARG A 175 -7.19 -8.49 3.12
C ARG A 175 -5.86 -7.78 3.09
N VAL A 176 -5.11 -7.86 4.19
CA VAL A 176 -3.78 -7.29 4.30
C VAL A 176 -2.75 -8.33 3.86
N LEU A 177 -1.95 -8.00 2.85
CA LEU A 177 -0.85 -8.83 2.37
C LEU A 177 0.41 -8.62 3.21
N PHE A 178 0.72 -7.34 3.47
CA PHE A 178 1.85 -6.91 4.30
C PHE A 178 1.46 -5.72 5.15
N GLY A 179 2.08 -5.60 6.32
CA GLY A 179 1.87 -4.50 7.23
C GLY A 179 2.65 -4.71 8.53
N PRO A 180 2.51 -3.82 9.51
CA PRO A 180 3.05 -4.02 10.85
C PRO A 180 2.62 -5.38 11.40
N GLY A 181 3.61 -6.16 11.87
CA GLY A 181 3.40 -7.54 12.35
C GLY A 181 3.37 -8.64 11.29
N SER A 182 3.35 -8.32 9.99
CA SER A 182 3.46 -9.30 8.88
C SER A 182 4.75 -9.14 8.05
N GLY A 183 5.71 -8.37 8.58
CA GLY A 183 7.07 -8.26 8.05
C GLY A 183 7.36 -7.06 7.17
N CYS A 184 6.46 -6.09 7.11
CA CYS A 184 6.71 -4.78 6.55
C CYS A 184 6.16 -3.73 7.52
N ASP A 185 7.01 -3.21 8.41
CA ASP A 185 6.59 -2.18 9.38
C ASP A 185 6.53 -0.79 8.72
N ALA A 186 7.21 -0.61 7.59
CA ALA A 186 7.26 0.66 6.88
C ALA A 186 5.95 1.02 6.15
N ALA A 187 5.19 0.02 5.72
CA ALA A 187 3.99 0.25 4.91
C ALA A 187 2.96 -0.86 5.11
N THR A 188 1.72 -0.60 4.70
CA THR A 188 0.67 -1.62 4.64
C THR A 188 0.18 -1.77 3.20
N GLN A 189 0.21 -2.99 2.66
CA GLN A 189 -0.38 -3.34 1.37
C GLN A 189 -1.62 -4.20 1.60
N PHE A 190 -2.72 -3.83 0.98
CA PHE A 190 -3.99 -4.54 1.12
C PHE A 190 -4.80 -4.51 -0.17
N VAL A 191 -5.70 -5.50 -0.31
CA VAL A 191 -6.75 -5.48 -1.32
C VAL A 191 -8.08 -5.23 -0.63
N GLY A 192 -8.78 -4.16 -1.07
CA GLY A 192 -10.11 -3.78 -0.61
C GLY A 192 -11.19 -4.20 -1.60
N GLU A 193 -12.34 -4.60 -1.06
CA GLU A 193 -13.56 -4.98 -1.80
C GLU A 193 -14.70 -4.07 -1.31
N ILE A 194 -15.20 -3.21 -2.20
CA ILE A 194 -16.22 -2.18 -1.92
C ILE A 194 -17.49 -2.56 -2.67
N PRO A 195 -18.60 -2.89 -1.96
CA PRO A 195 -19.88 -3.16 -2.60
C PRO A 195 -20.43 -1.90 -3.29
N PRO A 196 -21.45 -2.02 -4.17
CA PRO A 196 -22.16 -0.87 -4.73
C PRO A 196 -22.62 0.09 -3.65
N GLY A 197 -22.38 1.38 -3.85
CA GLY A 197 -22.74 2.46 -2.92
C GLY A 197 -21.56 3.34 -2.54
N ARG A 198 -21.85 4.38 -1.77
CA ARG A 198 -20.91 5.41 -1.34
C ARG A 198 -20.41 5.12 0.07
N ALA A 199 -19.11 5.05 0.25
CA ALA A 199 -18.50 4.95 1.56
C ALA A 199 -18.64 6.23 2.38
N PRO A 200 -18.60 6.18 3.71
CA PRO A 200 -18.48 7.37 4.53
C PRO A 200 -17.21 8.15 4.21
N GLN A 201 -17.31 9.49 4.23
CA GLN A 201 -16.15 10.34 4.07
C GLN A 201 -15.22 10.22 5.28
N HIS A 202 -13.92 10.19 5.02
CA HIS A 202 -12.91 10.00 6.04
C HIS A 202 -11.55 10.58 5.63
N SER A 203 -10.63 10.65 6.56
CA SER A 203 -9.23 10.99 6.32
C SER A 203 -8.34 10.13 7.20
N HIS A 204 -7.06 10.07 6.90
CA HIS A 204 -6.06 9.35 7.68
C HIS A 204 -4.72 10.12 7.71
N PRO A 205 -3.84 9.86 8.70
CA PRO A 205 -2.61 10.63 8.90
C PRO A 205 -1.42 10.15 8.05
N TYR A 206 -1.63 9.25 7.11
CA TYR A 206 -0.60 8.67 6.24
C TYR A 206 -0.92 8.89 4.76
N ASP A 207 0.10 8.75 3.91
CA ASP A 207 -0.08 8.71 2.47
C ASP A 207 -0.77 7.40 2.08
N GLU A 208 -1.75 7.48 1.19
CA GLU A 208 -2.34 6.31 0.55
C GLU A 208 -2.22 6.43 -0.96
N VAL A 209 -1.78 5.35 -1.61
CA VAL A 209 -1.85 5.21 -3.06
C VAL A 209 -2.75 4.02 -3.40
N VAL A 210 -3.75 4.26 -4.24
CA VAL A 210 -4.76 3.29 -4.63
C VAL A 210 -4.66 3.00 -6.12
N LEU A 211 -4.71 1.71 -6.50
CA LEU A 211 -4.89 1.24 -7.87
C LEU A 211 -6.22 0.50 -7.95
N VAL A 212 -7.07 0.88 -8.90
CA VAL A 212 -8.30 0.14 -9.19
C VAL A 212 -7.95 -1.12 -9.97
N LEU A 213 -8.30 -2.28 -9.41
CA LEU A 213 -8.09 -3.59 -10.03
C LEU A 213 -9.28 -3.98 -10.92
N GLU A 214 -10.50 -3.82 -10.40
CA GLU A 214 -11.75 -4.23 -11.05
C GLU A 214 -12.89 -3.30 -10.64
N GLY A 215 -13.93 -3.22 -11.47
CA GLY A 215 -15.12 -2.40 -11.21
C GLY A 215 -14.94 -0.95 -11.63
N THR A 216 -15.98 -0.15 -11.39
CA THR A 216 -16.02 1.29 -11.71
C THR A 216 -16.55 2.06 -10.52
N GLY A 217 -16.12 3.31 -10.39
CA GLY A 217 -16.54 4.13 -9.25
C GLY A 217 -16.20 5.59 -9.42
N VAL A 218 -16.30 6.32 -8.33
CA VAL A 218 -15.95 7.73 -8.24
C VAL A 218 -15.13 7.94 -6.96
N LEU A 219 -14.05 8.69 -7.08
CA LEU A 219 -13.33 9.24 -5.94
C LEU A 219 -13.85 10.65 -5.65
N HIS A 220 -14.35 10.84 -4.43
CA HIS A 220 -14.72 12.14 -3.88
C HIS A 220 -13.61 12.63 -2.96
N ALA A 221 -12.69 13.47 -3.50
CA ALA A 221 -11.53 13.98 -2.77
C ALA A 221 -11.19 15.40 -3.27
N GLY A 222 -11.85 16.42 -2.74
CA GLY A 222 -11.70 17.81 -3.17
C GLY A 222 -12.91 18.32 -3.96
N PRO A 223 -12.74 19.41 -4.75
CA PRO A 223 -13.86 20.10 -5.38
C PRO A 223 -14.43 19.41 -6.62
N VAL A 224 -13.71 18.45 -7.19
CA VAL A 224 -14.11 17.74 -8.42
C VAL A 224 -14.03 16.25 -8.22
N ASP A 225 -15.13 15.59 -8.49
CA ASP A 225 -15.23 14.14 -8.47
C ASP A 225 -14.40 13.50 -9.60
N GLN A 226 -13.68 12.45 -9.29
CA GLN A 226 -12.81 11.77 -10.25
C GLN A 226 -13.36 10.37 -10.59
N PRO A 227 -13.68 10.09 -11.86
CA PRO A 227 -14.13 8.77 -12.26
C PRO A 227 -13.00 7.73 -12.12
N LEU A 228 -13.36 6.54 -11.66
CA LEU A 228 -12.46 5.41 -11.43
C LEU A 228 -12.84 4.25 -12.34
N ALA A 229 -11.83 3.65 -12.97
CA ALA A 229 -11.92 2.44 -13.78
C ALA A 229 -10.68 1.57 -13.56
N PRO A 230 -10.66 0.31 -13.99
CA PRO A 230 -9.47 -0.55 -13.89
C PRO A 230 -8.23 0.14 -14.46
N GLY A 231 -7.15 0.18 -13.66
CA GLY A 231 -5.92 0.91 -13.96
C GLY A 231 -5.88 2.36 -13.49
N SER A 232 -6.99 2.94 -13.02
CA SER A 232 -6.96 4.25 -12.33
C SER A 232 -6.06 4.18 -11.10
N CYS A 233 -5.15 5.14 -10.99
CA CYS A 233 -4.23 5.26 -9.86
C CYS A 233 -4.39 6.64 -9.22
N VAL A 234 -4.61 6.68 -7.91
CA VAL A 234 -4.81 7.92 -7.16
C VAL A 234 -3.87 7.99 -5.97
N HIS A 235 -3.53 9.20 -5.57
CA HIS A 235 -2.80 9.52 -4.34
C HIS A 235 -3.71 10.31 -3.41
N LEU A 236 -3.79 9.87 -2.18
CA LEU A 236 -4.52 10.49 -1.09
C LEU A 236 -3.50 10.91 -0.02
N PRO A 237 -3.11 12.19 0.02
CA PRO A 237 -2.15 12.67 1.00
C PRO A 237 -2.73 12.68 2.41
N PRO A 238 -1.87 12.72 3.43
CA PRO A 238 -2.27 12.81 4.84
C PRO A 238 -3.29 13.92 5.08
N GLY A 239 -4.36 13.62 5.83
CA GLY A 239 -5.38 14.57 6.23
C GLY A 239 -6.41 14.92 5.14
N GLN A 240 -6.23 14.49 3.89
CA GLN A 240 -7.21 14.75 2.84
C GLN A 240 -8.50 13.95 3.09
N ALA A 241 -9.61 14.68 3.28
CA ALA A 241 -10.92 14.06 3.37
C ALA A 241 -11.33 13.48 2.02
N HIS A 242 -11.72 12.21 2.02
CA HIS A 242 -12.08 11.48 0.79
C HIS A 242 -13.07 10.35 1.05
N CYS A 243 -13.73 9.89 0.00
CA CYS A 243 -14.41 8.60 0.00
C CYS A 243 -14.41 8.00 -1.43
N LEU A 244 -14.48 6.67 -1.48
CA LEU A 244 -14.70 5.93 -2.71
C LEU A 244 -16.18 5.55 -2.81
N GLU A 245 -16.78 5.80 -3.96
CA GLU A 245 -18.11 5.34 -4.32
C GLU A 245 -17.99 4.28 -5.41
N ASN A 246 -18.56 3.12 -5.17
CA ASN A 246 -18.74 2.12 -6.22
C ASN A 246 -20.05 2.43 -6.96
N THR A 247 -19.94 2.92 -8.18
CA THR A 247 -21.08 3.26 -9.05
C THR A 247 -21.49 2.12 -9.98
N GLY A 248 -20.74 1.01 -9.95
CA GLY A 248 -21.05 -0.20 -10.72
C GLY A 248 -22.06 -1.10 -10.00
N SER A 249 -22.45 -2.18 -10.68
CA SER A 249 -23.31 -3.26 -10.13
C SER A 249 -22.52 -4.41 -9.49
N SER A 250 -21.22 -4.47 -9.72
CA SER A 250 -20.30 -5.46 -9.15
C SER A 250 -19.37 -4.82 -8.13
N THR A 251 -18.62 -5.62 -7.40
CA THR A 251 -17.63 -5.14 -6.43
C THR A 251 -16.55 -4.27 -7.11
N LEU A 252 -16.28 -3.10 -6.54
CA LEU A 252 -15.10 -2.31 -6.85
C LEU A 252 -13.93 -2.87 -6.03
N ARG A 253 -12.91 -3.39 -6.72
CA ARG A 253 -11.73 -4.01 -6.11
C ARG A 253 -10.53 -3.08 -6.27
N VAL A 254 -9.85 -2.79 -5.18
CA VAL A 254 -8.73 -1.84 -5.14
C VAL A 254 -7.52 -2.43 -4.45
N LEU A 255 -6.33 -2.07 -4.91
CA LEU A 255 -5.04 -2.34 -4.25
C LEU A 255 -4.55 -1.05 -3.61
N GLY A 256 -4.53 -1.02 -2.27
CA GLY A 256 -4.06 0.11 -1.49
C GLY A 256 -2.68 -0.13 -0.89
N VAL A 257 -1.89 0.93 -0.79
CA VAL A 257 -0.64 0.98 -0.01
C VAL A 257 -0.65 2.21 0.87
N PHE A 258 -0.53 2.02 2.18
CA PHE A 258 -0.33 3.08 3.17
C PHE A 258 1.15 3.24 3.52
N HIS A 259 1.61 4.48 3.64
CA HIS A 259 2.93 4.82 4.15
C HIS A 259 2.87 6.08 5.02
N PRO A 260 3.35 6.04 6.29
CA PRO A 260 3.74 4.83 7.03
C PRO A 260 2.63 3.78 7.16
N GLY A 261 3.02 2.58 7.62
CA GLY A 261 2.09 1.47 7.81
C GLY A 261 0.95 1.83 8.76
N GLY A 262 -0.27 1.46 8.37
CA GLY A 262 -1.51 1.71 9.12
C GLY A 262 -2.50 0.56 8.95
N SER A 263 -3.71 0.72 9.48
CA SER A 263 -4.78 -0.28 9.35
C SER A 263 -5.94 0.25 8.52
N PRO A 264 -6.41 -0.48 7.49
CA PRO A 264 -7.63 -0.14 6.78
C PRO A 264 -8.90 -0.14 7.66
N ALA A 265 -8.83 -0.76 8.84
CA ALA A 265 -9.91 -0.79 9.83
C ALA A 265 -9.78 0.31 10.90
N ALA A 266 -8.73 1.12 10.90
CA ALA A 266 -8.56 2.19 11.89
C ALA A 266 -9.78 3.10 11.85
N LYS A 267 -10.38 3.36 13.03
CA LYS A 267 -11.47 4.32 13.17
C LYS A 267 -10.96 5.68 12.75
N GLN A 268 -11.51 6.17 11.68
CA GLN A 268 -11.21 7.47 11.12
C GLN A 268 -11.92 8.51 11.96
N SER A 269 -11.22 9.55 12.38
CA SER A 269 -11.81 10.69 13.04
C SER A 269 -12.70 11.42 12.04
N GLY A 270 -13.98 11.02 11.96
CA GLY A 270 -14.98 11.78 11.24
C GLY A 270 -15.16 13.10 11.98
N SER A 271 -14.86 14.22 11.30
CA SER A 271 -15.37 15.52 11.70
C SER A 271 -16.89 15.41 11.75
N SER A 272 -17.46 15.40 12.93
CA SER A 272 -18.88 15.66 13.12
C SER A 272 -19.10 17.11 12.66
N ALA A 273 -19.59 17.28 11.44
CA ALA A 273 -20.20 18.53 11.06
C ALA A 273 -21.42 18.70 11.97
N ALA A 274 -21.34 19.64 12.88
CA ALA A 274 -22.47 20.10 13.66
C ALA A 274 -23.49 20.67 12.66
N ASP A 275 -24.64 20.00 12.56
CA ASP A 275 -25.87 20.62 12.09
C ASP A 275 -26.21 21.73 13.09
N GLY A 276 -26.18 22.95 12.64
CA GLY A 276 -26.68 24.16 13.24
C GLY A 276 -27.56 24.90 12.26
#